data_8215f38db33affab1cc418002367b269
#
_entry.id   8215f38db33affab1cc418002367b269
#
_cell.length_a   1.000
_cell.length_b   1.000
_cell.length_c   1.000
_cell.angle_alpha   90.00
_cell.angle_beta   90.00
_cell.angle_gamma   90.00
#
_symmetry.space_group_name_H-M   'P 1'
#
loop_
_entity.id
_entity.type
_entity.pdbx_description
1 polymer ?
#
loop_
_entity_poly.entity_id
_entity_poly.type
_entity_poly.pdbx_seq_one_letter_code
_entity_poly.pdbx_strand_id
1 'polypeptide(L)'
;LHLDNIYHSPYVLEYWGIRHGLPFIAELYRQGKRGEDPVITYKRLNSLGQKEFCNEMFDACRHFVNWDFKRVWKETRPYANQYTCKMNPSKEGWYRVAPENCPENYGFNAVPLSVPQPGSAVEVEFLGEAGREGYNSVHPEKAGWRYGFVAVTREGKSVYGEMGNNTKGVVKYIAPKDVPLAYLWLVVMGAPTEHWMNPISGEKDAQWPYKIKITGSFLLTSAN
;
A
#
# COMPACT_ATOMS: atom_id res chain seq x y z
N LEU A 1 -4.38 14.70 4.26
CA LEU A 1 -4.70 14.86 2.83
C LEU A 1 -4.30 16.26 2.41
N HIS A 2 -3.20 16.39 1.64
CA HIS A 2 -2.85 17.64 1.00
C HIS A 2 -3.96 18.00 0.00
N LEU A 3 -4.26 19.32 -0.21
CA LEU A 3 -5.29 19.76 -1.15
C LEU A 3 -5.04 19.21 -2.57
N ASP A 4 -3.77 19.03 -2.95
CA ASP A 4 -3.39 18.45 -4.23
C ASP A 4 -3.83 16.99 -4.42
N ASN A 5 -4.11 16.28 -3.32
CA ASN A 5 -4.52 14.87 -3.32
C ASN A 5 -6.02 14.66 -3.07
N ILE A 6 -6.80 15.73 -2.93
CA ILE A 6 -8.23 15.65 -2.54
C ILE A 6 -9.08 14.86 -3.53
N TYR A 7 -8.65 14.79 -4.79
CA TYR A 7 -9.35 14.09 -5.87
C TYR A 7 -8.71 12.75 -6.26
N HIS A 8 -7.60 12.37 -5.63
CA HIS A 8 -6.78 11.25 -6.12
C HIS A 8 -7.25 9.86 -5.68
N SER A 9 -8.21 9.73 -4.76
CA SER A 9 -8.65 8.40 -4.36
C SER A 9 -10.12 8.29 -3.98
N PRO A 10 -11.05 8.46 -4.94
CA PRO A 10 -12.46 8.15 -4.68
C PRO A 10 -12.66 6.65 -4.41
N TYR A 11 -11.72 5.80 -4.79
CA TYR A 11 -11.82 4.35 -4.70
C TYR A 11 -11.59 3.79 -3.29
N VAL A 12 -11.06 4.56 -2.36
CA VAL A 12 -11.10 4.19 -0.93
C VAL A 12 -12.56 4.11 -0.46
N LEU A 13 -13.41 5.05 -0.90
CA LEU A 13 -14.84 4.99 -0.61
C LEU A 13 -15.51 3.79 -1.28
N GLU A 14 -15.03 3.38 -2.46
CA GLU A 14 -15.49 2.16 -3.12
C GLU A 14 -15.15 0.92 -2.28
N TYR A 15 -13.90 0.82 -1.80
CA TYR A 15 -13.48 -0.27 -0.91
C TYR A 15 -14.33 -0.31 0.37
N TRP A 16 -14.56 0.83 1.01
CA TRP A 16 -15.41 0.92 2.20
C TRP A 16 -16.87 0.57 1.87
N GLY A 17 -17.37 0.98 0.70
CA GLY A 17 -18.71 0.62 0.22
C GLY A 17 -18.87 -0.88 -0.03
N ILE A 18 -17.85 -1.56 -0.52
CA ILE A 18 -17.84 -3.02 -0.67
C ILE A 18 -17.83 -3.71 0.70
N ARG A 19 -17.04 -3.19 1.63
CA ARG A 19 -16.84 -3.79 2.96
C ARG A 19 -18.07 -3.63 3.88
N HIS A 20 -18.70 -2.46 3.87
CA HIS A 20 -19.77 -2.08 4.82
C HIS A 20 -21.13 -1.85 4.14
N GLY A 21 -21.19 -1.93 2.83
CA GLY A 21 -22.36 -1.56 2.03
C GLY A 21 -22.38 -0.06 1.68
N LEU A 22 -22.99 0.29 0.54
CA LEU A 22 -23.08 1.67 0.07
C LEU A 22 -23.73 2.66 1.05
N PRO A 23 -24.79 2.27 1.83
CA PRO A 23 -25.37 3.17 2.82
C PRO A 23 -24.38 3.66 3.88
N PHE A 24 -23.32 2.90 4.17
CA PHE A 24 -22.25 3.30 5.08
C PHE A 24 -21.53 4.58 4.64
N ILE A 25 -21.37 4.80 3.33
CA ILE A 25 -20.72 6.01 2.82
C ILE A 25 -21.56 7.25 3.18
N ALA A 26 -22.89 7.17 3.03
CA ALA A 26 -23.77 8.25 3.46
C ALA A 26 -23.73 8.46 4.99
N GLU A 27 -23.60 7.36 5.74
CA GLU A 27 -23.46 7.41 7.19
C GLU A 27 -22.15 8.07 7.64
N LEU A 28 -21.04 7.74 6.98
CA LEU A 28 -19.73 8.36 7.22
C LEU A 28 -19.81 9.90 7.11
N TYR A 29 -20.48 10.42 6.06
CA TYR A 29 -20.67 11.86 5.89
C TYR A 29 -21.63 12.48 6.91
N ARG A 30 -22.72 11.80 7.26
CA ARG A 30 -23.71 12.30 8.24
C ARG A 30 -23.19 12.35 9.66
N GLN A 31 -22.34 11.39 10.01
CA GLN A 31 -21.83 11.21 11.38
C GLN A 31 -20.49 11.91 11.62
N GLY A 32 -19.89 12.54 10.61
CA GLY A 32 -18.70 13.35 10.79
C GLY A 32 -18.95 14.49 11.80
N LYS A 33 -18.02 14.69 12.71
CA LYS A 33 -18.09 15.75 13.72
C LYS A 33 -17.12 16.87 13.38
N ARG A 34 -17.42 18.07 13.87
CA ARG A 34 -16.50 19.21 13.71
C ARG A 34 -15.13 18.86 14.29
N GLY A 35 -14.08 19.00 13.51
CA GLY A 35 -12.71 18.69 13.90
C GLY A 35 -12.30 17.23 13.66
N GLU A 36 -13.17 16.39 13.08
CA GLU A 36 -12.81 15.07 12.59
C GLU A 36 -12.52 15.11 11.08
N ASP A 37 -11.53 14.37 10.66
CA ASP A 37 -11.37 13.99 9.27
C ASP A 37 -12.08 12.64 8.97
N PRO A 38 -12.16 12.22 7.71
CA PRO A 38 -12.80 10.94 7.35
C PRO A 38 -12.17 9.71 8.02
N VAL A 39 -10.87 9.74 8.33
CA VAL A 39 -10.18 8.63 9.02
C VAL A 39 -10.64 8.51 10.46
N ILE A 40 -10.71 9.64 11.18
CA ILE A 40 -11.18 9.67 12.57
C ILE A 40 -12.62 9.21 12.64
N THR A 41 -13.48 9.74 11.76
CA THR A 41 -14.90 9.35 11.70
C THR A 41 -15.06 7.87 11.37
N TYR A 42 -14.32 7.35 10.39
CA TYR A 42 -14.36 5.94 10.01
C TYR A 42 -13.95 5.02 11.17
N LYS A 43 -12.84 5.31 11.82
CA LYS A 43 -12.36 4.56 12.99
C LYS A 43 -13.38 4.52 14.11
N ARG A 44 -13.99 5.67 14.40
CA ARG A 44 -15.01 5.79 15.45
C ARG A 44 -16.27 4.98 15.13
N LEU A 45 -16.78 5.07 13.91
CA LEU A 45 -18.00 4.35 13.50
C LEU A 45 -17.81 2.84 13.50
N ASN A 46 -16.60 2.37 13.23
CA ASN A 46 -16.29 0.93 13.18
C ASN A 46 -15.56 0.42 14.44
N SER A 47 -15.40 1.25 15.46
CA SER A 47 -14.69 0.90 16.71
C SER A 47 -13.27 0.37 16.46
N LEU A 48 -12.55 0.94 15.50
CA LEU A 48 -11.22 0.49 15.10
C LEU A 48 -10.12 1.26 15.84
N GLY A 49 -9.15 0.52 16.36
CA GLY A 49 -7.85 1.07 16.74
C GLY A 49 -7.02 1.44 15.51
N GLN A 50 -5.88 2.10 15.75
CA GLN A 50 -4.99 2.51 14.66
C GLN A 50 -4.40 1.32 13.89
N LYS A 51 -4.07 0.26 14.60
CA LYS A 51 -3.50 -0.96 14.01
C LYS A 51 -4.48 -1.65 13.06
N GLU A 52 -5.71 -1.81 13.51
CA GLU A 52 -6.80 -2.43 12.73
C GLU A 52 -7.12 -1.59 11.50
N PHE A 53 -7.22 -0.26 11.66
CA PHE A 53 -7.42 0.65 10.55
C PHE A 53 -6.28 0.55 9.51
N CYS A 54 -5.01 0.55 9.94
CA CYS A 54 -3.89 0.36 9.02
C CYS A 54 -3.92 -1.00 8.30
N ASN A 55 -4.38 -2.06 8.96
CA ASN A 55 -4.54 -3.37 8.32
C ASN A 55 -5.62 -3.34 7.24
N GLU A 56 -6.74 -2.66 7.48
CA GLU A 56 -7.80 -2.49 6.50
C GLU A 56 -7.36 -1.62 5.31
N MET A 57 -6.66 -0.51 5.59
CA MET A 57 -6.12 0.34 4.52
C MET A 57 -5.09 -0.41 3.66
N PHE A 58 -4.27 -1.25 4.27
CA PHE A 58 -3.36 -2.09 3.51
C PHE A 58 -4.09 -3.11 2.64
N ASP A 59 -5.18 -3.67 3.13
CA ASP A 59 -6.03 -4.54 2.31
C ASP A 59 -6.61 -3.78 1.12
N ALA A 60 -7.10 -2.56 1.31
CA ALA A 60 -7.53 -1.69 0.21
C ALA A 60 -6.39 -1.45 -0.81
N CYS A 61 -5.17 -1.13 -0.35
CA CYS A 61 -4.01 -0.93 -1.22
C CYS A 61 -3.71 -2.15 -2.09
N ARG A 62 -3.83 -3.36 -1.53
CA ARG A 62 -3.65 -4.61 -2.29
C ARG A 62 -4.70 -4.79 -3.38
N HIS A 63 -5.95 -4.41 -3.12
CA HIS A 63 -7.03 -4.45 -4.12
C HIS A 63 -6.81 -3.45 -5.25
N PHE A 64 -6.22 -2.28 -4.97
CA PHE A 64 -5.91 -1.28 -6.00
C PHE A 64 -4.90 -1.79 -7.04
N VAL A 65 -3.96 -2.64 -6.68
CA VAL A 65 -2.92 -3.13 -7.60
C VAL A 65 -3.51 -3.76 -8.86
N ASN A 66 -4.51 -4.61 -8.70
CA ASN A 66 -5.21 -5.27 -9.80
C ASN A 66 -6.62 -4.70 -10.06
N TRP A 67 -6.98 -3.61 -9.38
CA TRP A 67 -8.32 -3.04 -9.40
C TRP A 67 -9.42 -4.08 -9.11
N ASP A 68 -9.20 -4.89 -8.08
CA ASP A 68 -10.09 -5.99 -7.69
C ASP A 68 -11.34 -5.47 -6.96
N PHE A 69 -12.18 -4.73 -7.70
CA PHE A 69 -13.42 -4.10 -7.24
C PHE A 69 -14.57 -4.49 -8.14
N LYS A 70 -15.35 -5.49 -7.75
CA LYS A 70 -16.41 -6.09 -8.58
C LYS A 70 -17.37 -5.08 -9.18
N ARG A 71 -17.77 -4.05 -8.42
CA ARG A 71 -18.77 -3.07 -8.83
C ARG A 71 -18.29 -2.15 -9.95
N VAL A 72 -17.01 -1.79 -9.96
CA VAL A 72 -16.39 -0.87 -10.93
C VAL A 72 -15.38 -1.58 -11.84
N TRP A 73 -15.42 -2.90 -11.88
CA TRP A 73 -14.48 -3.71 -12.63
C TRP A 73 -14.33 -3.32 -14.09
N LYS A 74 -15.44 -3.06 -14.80
CA LYS A 74 -15.40 -2.73 -16.23
C LYS A 74 -14.64 -1.44 -16.51
N GLU A 75 -14.79 -0.47 -15.62
CA GLU A 75 -14.20 0.86 -15.72
C GLU A 75 -12.73 0.85 -15.30
N THR A 76 -12.38 0.08 -14.29
CA THR A 76 -11.06 0.12 -13.65
C THR A 76 -10.08 -0.92 -14.20
N ARG A 77 -10.57 -2.02 -14.74
CA ARG A 77 -9.73 -3.11 -15.27
C ARG A 77 -8.67 -2.69 -16.29
N PRO A 78 -8.93 -1.74 -17.21
CA PRO A 78 -7.90 -1.26 -18.15
C PRO A 78 -6.68 -0.63 -17.47
N TYR A 79 -6.80 -0.21 -16.22
CA TYR A 79 -5.72 0.42 -15.42
C TYR A 79 -5.02 -0.54 -14.48
N ALA A 80 -5.44 -1.80 -14.44
CA ALA A 80 -4.86 -2.82 -13.57
C ALA A 80 -3.40 -3.12 -13.92
N ASN A 81 -2.58 -3.41 -12.90
CA ASN A 81 -1.20 -3.84 -13.06
C ASN A 81 -0.28 -2.87 -13.83
N GLN A 82 -0.52 -1.56 -13.74
CA GLN A 82 0.25 -0.52 -14.44
C GLN A 82 1.08 0.36 -13.49
N TYR A 83 1.24 -0.05 -12.25
CA TYR A 83 2.02 0.70 -11.27
C TYR A 83 3.50 0.68 -11.60
N THR A 84 4.16 1.78 -11.30
CA THR A 84 5.61 1.92 -11.36
C THR A 84 6.11 2.40 -10.00
N CYS A 85 7.27 1.92 -9.58
CA CYS A 85 7.93 2.36 -8.37
C CYS A 85 9.43 2.38 -8.60
N LYS A 86 10.02 3.56 -8.52
CA LYS A 86 11.46 3.71 -8.64
C LYS A 86 12.14 3.31 -7.35
N MET A 87 13.01 2.33 -7.46
CA MET A 87 13.85 1.82 -6.38
C MET A 87 15.31 2.05 -6.72
N ASN A 88 16.04 2.75 -5.87
CA ASN A 88 17.45 3.04 -6.05
C ASN A 88 18.31 1.90 -5.50
N PRO A 89 19.28 1.37 -6.25
CA PRO A 89 20.22 0.39 -5.72
C PRO A 89 20.98 0.94 -4.50
N SER A 90 21.19 0.09 -3.52
CA SER A 90 21.93 0.36 -2.29
C SER A 90 22.98 -0.74 -2.04
N LYS A 91 23.80 -0.59 -1.02
CA LYS A 91 24.84 -1.57 -0.69
C LYS A 91 24.24 -2.97 -0.41
N GLU A 92 25.03 -4.01 -0.66
CA GLU A 92 24.72 -5.41 -0.29
C GLU A 92 23.42 -5.97 -0.90
N GLY A 93 23.06 -5.51 -2.11
CA GLY A 93 21.87 -6.01 -2.81
C GLY A 93 20.54 -5.45 -2.31
N TRP A 94 20.56 -4.40 -1.48
CA TRP A 94 19.38 -3.67 -1.09
C TRP A 94 18.93 -2.68 -2.16
N TYR A 95 17.64 -2.42 -2.21
CA TYR A 95 17.00 -1.39 -3.02
C TYR A 95 16.20 -0.47 -2.10
N ARG A 96 16.38 0.83 -2.23
CA ARG A 96 15.66 1.84 -1.45
C ARG A 96 14.65 2.56 -2.32
N VAL A 97 13.45 2.81 -1.79
CA VAL A 97 12.45 3.63 -2.47
C VAL A 97 13.03 5.02 -2.77
N ALA A 98 12.82 5.51 -4.00
CA ALA A 98 13.22 6.86 -4.35
C ALA A 98 12.35 7.90 -3.61
N PRO A 99 12.88 9.08 -3.22
CA PRO A 99 12.11 10.08 -2.49
C PRO A 99 10.81 10.48 -3.17
N GLU A 100 10.82 10.60 -4.49
CA GLU A 100 9.65 10.93 -5.32
C GLU A 100 8.56 9.86 -5.33
N ASN A 101 8.89 8.63 -4.97
CA ASN A 101 7.95 7.51 -4.87
C ASN A 101 7.71 7.07 -3.41
N CYS A 102 8.30 7.78 -2.43
CA CYS A 102 8.18 7.36 -1.05
C CYS A 102 6.71 7.46 -0.56
N PRO A 103 6.14 6.40 0.02
CA PRO A 103 4.76 6.45 0.47
C PRO A 103 4.60 7.39 1.65
N GLU A 104 3.50 8.11 1.65
CA GLU A 104 3.01 8.96 2.74
C GLU A 104 2.03 8.18 3.64
N ASN A 105 1.35 8.88 4.56
CA ASN A 105 0.33 8.25 5.40
C ASN A 105 -0.75 7.57 4.56
N TYR A 106 -0.88 6.25 4.73
CA TYR A 106 -1.82 5.39 4.00
C TYR A 106 -1.62 5.34 2.48
N GLY A 107 -0.60 6.06 1.97
CA GLY A 107 -0.12 5.90 0.60
C GLY A 107 0.66 4.60 0.42
N PHE A 108 0.71 4.08 -0.82
CA PHE A 108 1.37 2.80 -1.08
C PHE A 108 2.20 2.80 -2.36
N ASN A 109 3.15 1.88 -2.41
CA ASN A 109 3.84 1.46 -3.62
C ASN A 109 3.40 0.05 -4.00
N ALA A 110 3.25 -0.21 -5.29
CA ALA A 110 3.27 -1.54 -5.86
C ALA A 110 4.60 -1.69 -6.63
N VAL A 111 5.52 -2.43 -6.04
CA VAL A 111 6.86 -2.68 -6.58
C VAL A 111 6.79 -3.90 -7.50
N PRO A 112 7.03 -3.76 -8.82
CA PRO A 112 6.91 -4.86 -9.76
C PRO A 112 8.09 -5.82 -9.62
N LEU A 113 7.78 -7.12 -9.53
CA LEU A 113 8.75 -8.19 -9.42
C LEU A 113 8.60 -9.19 -10.57
N SER A 114 9.71 -9.82 -10.97
CA SER A 114 9.63 -10.91 -11.92
C SER A 114 8.81 -12.07 -11.34
N VAL A 115 7.96 -12.65 -12.17
CA VAL A 115 7.17 -13.82 -11.79
C VAL A 115 8.11 -15.02 -11.59
N PRO A 116 8.12 -15.66 -10.41
CA PRO A 116 8.98 -16.82 -10.16
C PRO A 116 8.47 -18.06 -10.88
N GLN A 117 9.33 -19.06 -10.98
CA GLN A 117 8.92 -20.37 -11.51
C GLN A 117 7.83 -21.01 -10.61
N PRO A 118 6.90 -21.78 -11.18
CA PRO A 118 5.91 -22.52 -10.39
C PRO A 118 6.56 -23.34 -9.28
N GLY A 119 6.03 -23.25 -8.07
CA GLY A 119 6.56 -23.91 -6.87
C GLY A 119 7.77 -23.27 -6.21
N SER A 120 8.35 -22.23 -6.83
CA SER A 120 9.47 -21.49 -6.24
C SER A 120 9.02 -20.46 -5.24
N ALA A 121 9.90 -20.15 -4.28
CA ALA A 121 9.69 -19.13 -3.27
C ALA A 121 10.34 -17.80 -3.68
N VAL A 122 9.66 -16.71 -3.40
CA VAL A 122 10.21 -15.36 -3.37
C VAL A 122 10.19 -14.87 -1.93
N GLU A 123 11.31 -14.30 -1.49
CA GLU A 123 11.46 -13.73 -0.17
C GLU A 123 11.91 -12.29 -0.27
N VAL A 124 11.32 -11.42 0.55
CA VAL A 124 11.71 -10.02 0.66
C VAL A 124 12.05 -9.71 2.11
N GLU A 125 13.31 -9.38 2.36
CA GLU A 125 13.72 -8.71 3.58
C GLU A 125 13.31 -7.23 3.48
N PHE A 126 12.65 -6.73 4.51
CA PHE A 126 12.16 -5.36 4.61
C PHE A 126 12.84 -4.63 5.76
N LEU A 127 13.20 -3.35 5.53
CA LEU A 127 13.67 -2.44 6.56
C LEU A 127 13.09 -1.04 6.35
N GLY A 128 12.29 -0.58 7.32
CA GLY A 128 11.84 0.81 7.41
C GLY A 128 12.97 1.72 7.89
N GLU A 129 13.06 2.90 7.28
CA GLU A 129 14.15 3.86 7.53
C GLU A 129 13.59 5.23 7.94
N ALA A 130 12.71 5.27 8.96
CA ALA A 130 12.12 6.52 9.46
C ALA A 130 13.18 7.56 9.79
N GLY A 131 12.89 8.83 9.48
CA GLY A 131 13.80 9.94 9.78
C GLY A 131 15.04 10.03 8.87
N ARG A 132 15.06 9.25 7.78
CA ARG A 132 16.19 9.24 6.86
C ARG A 132 16.34 10.59 6.16
N GLU A 133 17.57 11.07 6.06
CA GLU A 133 17.92 12.25 5.28
C GLU A 133 17.48 12.12 3.81
N GLY A 134 16.98 13.21 3.22
CA GLY A 134 16.47 13.26 1.85
C GLY A 134 14.99 12.90 1.71
N TYR A 135 14.29 12.63 2.82
CA TYR A 135 12.85 12.39 2.88
C TYR A 135 12.17 13.36 3.84
N ASN A 136 10.86 13.59 3.67
CA ASN A 136 10.11 14.45 4.58
C ASN A 136 9.90 13.73 5.92
N SER A 137 10.72 14.08 6.90
CA SER A 137 10.72 13.45 8.21
C SER A 137 9.81 14.21 9.18
N VAL A 138 8.49 13.99 9.02
CA VAL A 138 7.48 14.51 9.94
C VAL A 138 7.06 13.38 10.86
N HIS A 139 7.18 13.56 12.17
CA HIS A 139 6.84 12.55 13.18
C HIS A 139 7.49 11.16 12.95
N PRO A 140 8.82 11.05 12.80
CA PRO A 140 9.49 9.78 12.55
C PRO A 140 9.27 8.74 13.68
N GLU A 141 8.94 9.20 14.88
CA GLU A 141 8.59 8.37 16.05
C GLU A 141 7.26 7.62 15.87
N LYS A 142 6.39 8.12 14.97
CA LYS A 142 5.10 7.48 14.62
C LYS A 142 5.19 6.57 13.40
N ALA A 143 6.39 6.30 12.94
CA ALA A 143 6.60 5.50 11.74
C ALA A 143 6.04 4.09 11.87
N GLY A 144 5.48 3.62 10.78
CA GLY A 144 5.01 2.25 10.65
C GLY A 144 4.80 1.88 9.19
N TRP A 145 4.76 0.60 8.92
CA TRP A 145 4.57 0.05 7.57
C TRP A 145 3.63 -1.14 7.58
N ARG A 146 3.05 -1.41 6.41
CA ARG A 146 2.47 -2.69 6.04
C ARG A 146 3.07 -3.09 4.72
N TYR A 147 3.41 -4.35 4.55
CA TYR A 147 3.99 -4.86 3.31
C TYR A 147 3.61 -6.32 3.09
N GLY A 148 3.52 -6.73 1.83
CA GLY A 148 3.16 -8.09 1.47
C GLY A 148 2.97 -8.24 -0.03
N PHE A 149 2.86 -9.48 -0.48
CA PHE A 149 2.74 -9.78 -1.90
C PHE A 149 1.30 -9.71 -2.42
N VAL A 150 1.17 -9.30 -3.66
CA VAL A 150 -0.01 -9.50 -4.51
C VAL A 150 0.46 -10.20 -5.77
N ALA A 151 -0.03 -11.39 -6.01
CA ALA A 151 0.15 -12.08 -7.27
C ALA A 151 -1.14 -12.00 -8.09
N VAL A 152 -1.00 -11.95 -9.41
CA VAL A 152 -2.14 -11.93 -10.32
C VAL A 152 -1.99 -13.10 -11.29
N THR A 153 -3.01 -13.94 -11.38
CA THR A 153 -3.02 -15.07 -12.31
C THR A 153 -3.18 -14.60 -13.75
N ARG A 154 -2.87 -15.45 -14.73
CA ARG A 154 -3.13 -15.14 -16.15
C ARG A 154 -4.59 -14.90 -16.46
N GLU A 155 -5.49 -15.44 -15.65
CA GLU A 155 -6.94 -15.19 -15.74
C GLU A 155 -7.35 -13.86 -15.09
N GLY A 156 -6.38 -13.15 -14.47
CA GLY A 156 -6.58 -11.87 -13.85
C GLY A 156 -7.11 -11.92 -12.41
N LYS A 157 -7.08 -13.06 -11.75
CA LYS A 157 -7.49 -13.21 -10.35
C LYS A 157 -6.35 -12.80 -9.42
N SER A 158 -6.66 -12.00 -8.41
CA SER A 158 -5.70 -11.61 -7.36
C SER A 158 -5.51 -12.72 -6.33
N VAL A 159 -4.26 -12.90 -5.90
CA VAL A 159 -3.87 -13.77 -4.79
C VAL A 159 -3.05 -12.92 -3.81
N TYR A 160 -3.54 -12.81 -2.59
CA TYR A 160 -2.95 -11.96 -1.55
C TYR A 160 -2.08 -12.80 -0.61
N GLY A 161 -0.80 -12.39 -0.48
CA GLY A 161 0.14 -12.99 0.45
C GLY A 161 -0.06 -12.53 1.90
N GLU A 162 0.74 -13.08 2.79
CA GLU A 162 0.79 -12.65 4.19
C GLU A 162 1.26 -11.19 4.32
N MET A 163 0.82 -10.53 5.39
CA MET A 163 1.14 -9.14 5.70
C MET A 163 2.24 -9.07 6.76
N GLY A 164 3.34 -8.39 6.44
CA GLY A 164 4.32 -7.93 7.40
C GLY A 164 3.94 -6.55 7.98
N ASN A 165 4.27 -6.31 9.24
CA ASN A 165 3.94 -5.06 9.95
C ASN A 165 5.04 -4.55 10.89
N ASN A 166 6.22 -5.13 10.82
CA ASN A 166 7.38 -4.73 11.63
C ASN A 166 8.27 -3.75 10.87
N THR A 167 9.01 -2.91 11.59
CA THR A 167 10.05 -2.03 11.01
C THR A 167 11.15 -2.84 10.31
N LYS A 168 11.45 -4.03 10.79
CA LYS A 168 12.35 -4.99 10.16
C LYS A 168 11.65 -6.35 10.13
N GLY A 169 11.60 -6.97 8.97
CA GLY A 169 10.96 -8.27 8.83
C GLY A 169 11.23 -8.93 7.49
N VAL A 170 10.62 -10.08 7.30
CA VAL A 170 10.69 -10.87 6.08
C VAL A 170 9.28 -11.28 5.70
N VAL A 171 8.94 -11.17 4.44
CA VAL A 171 7.73 -11.76 3.86
C VAL A 171 8.10 -12.72 2.75
N LYS A 172 7.32 -13.80 2.63
CA LYS A 172 7.56 -14.87 1.68
C LYS A 172 6.31 -15.17 0.86
N TYR A 173 6.51 -15.46 -0.39
CA TYR A 173 5.48 -15.93 -1.30
C TYR A 173 5.95 -17.19 -2.01
N ILE A 174 5.11 -18.21 -2.08
CA ILE A 174 5.38 -19.43 -2.83
C ILE A 174 4.44 -19.44 -4.04
N ALA A 175 5.01 -19.43 -5.24
CA ALA A 175 4.21 -19.50 -6.46
C ALA A 175 3.46 -20.84 -6.54
N PRO A 176 2.15 -20.83 -6.80
CA PRO A 176 1.41 -22.07 -7.01
C PRO A 176 2.02 -22.90 -8.14
N LYS A 177 2.00 -24.22 -8.02
CA LYS A 177 2.49 -25.12 -9.08
C LYS A 177 1.58 -25.16 -10.28
N ASP A 178 0.26 -25.11 -10.04
CA ASP A 178 -0.76 -25.39 -11.04
C ASP A 178 -1.55 -24.13 -11.47
N VAL A 179 -1.17 -22.95 -10.96
CA VAL A 179 -1.82 -21.68 -11.31
C VAL A 179 -0.79 -20.74 -11.91
N PRO A 180 -0.81 -20.53 -13.24
CA PRO A 180 0.15 -19.64 -13.88
C PRO A 180 -0.10 -18.19 -13.50
N LEU A 181 0.94 -17.50 -13.07
CA LEU A 181 0.92 -16.08 -12.71
C LEU A 181 1.24 -15.22 -13.94
N ALA A 182 0.63 -14.04 -13.98
CA ALA A 182 0.95 -12.98 -14.94
C ALA A 182 1.80 -11.88 -14.29
N TYR A 183 1.54 -11.56 -13.01
CA TYR A 183 2.24 -10.50 -12.29
C TYR A 183 2.54 -10.93 -10.85
N LEU A 184 3.63 -10.39 -10.32
CA LEU A 184 3.96 -10.43 -8.90
C LEU A 184 4.35 -9.02 -8.45
N TRP A 185 3.73 -8.55 -7.37
CA TRP A 185 3.94 -7.25 -6.78
C TRP A 185 4.31 -7.39 -5.31
N LEU A 186 5.27 -6.58 -4.85
CA LEU A 186 5.38 -6.28 -3.43
C LEU A 186 4.65 -4.96 -3.17
N VAL A 187 3.64 -4.98 -2.34
CA VAL A 187 2.92 -3.78 -1.90
C VAL A 187 3.52 -3.32 -0.58
N VAL A 188 3.86 -2.03 -0.49
CA VAL A 188 4.36 -1.40 0.74
C VAL A 188 3.53 -0.15 0.99
N MET A 189 2.94 -0.03 2.17
CA MET A 189 2.12 1.11 2.60
C MET A 189 2.73 1.79 3.81
N GLY A 190 2.71 3.12 3.83
CA GLY A 190 2.96 3.92 5.02
C GLY A 190 1.80 3.77 6.00
N ALA A 191 2.09 3.23 7.18
CA ALA A 191 1.08 2.83 8.16
C ALA A 191 1.44 3.38 9.55
N PRO A 192 1.27 4.69 9.78
CA PRO A 192 1.69 5.33 11.03
C PRO A 192 1.05 4.67 12.25
N THR A 193 1.78 4.63 13.34
CA THR A 193 1.31 4.03 14.62
C THR A 193 0.24 4.86 15.32
N GLU A 194 0.12 6.12 14.90
CA GLU A 194 -0.90 7.07 15.37
C GLU A 194 -1.37 7.91 14.18
N HIS A 195 -2.66 8.22 14.13
CA HIS A 195 -3.20 9.14 13.13
C HIS A 195 -3.14 10.58 13.62
N TRP A 196 -2.80 11.50 12.73
CA TRP A 196 -2.90 12.95 12.97
C TRP A 196 -3.47 13.63 11.74
N MET A 197 -4.13 14.74 11.94
CA MET A 197 -4.59 15.60 10.86
C MET A 197 -3.43 16.50 10.41
N ASN A 198 -3.09 16.46 9.13
CA ASN A 198 -2.15 17.43 8.60
C ASN A 198 -2.84 18.80 8.52
N PRO A 199 -2.19 19.88 8.97
CA PRO A 199 -2.70 21.22 8.73
C PRO A 199 -2.75 21.49 7.21
N ILE A 200 -3.80 22.17 6.77
CA ILE A 200 -4.03 22.51 5.37
C ILE A 200 -2.96 23.51 4.83
N SER A 201 -2.15 24.06 5.71
CA SER A 201 -1.19 25.14 5.45
C SER A 201 0.20 24.61 5.10
N GLY A 202 0.43 24.10 3.89
CA GLY A 202 1.78 24.07 3.29
C GLY A 202 2.86 23.20 3.93
N GLU A 203 2.57 22.46 5.00
CA GLU A 203 3.48 21.47 5.55
C GLU A 203 3.53 20.26 4.66
N LYS A 204 4.73 19.74 4.43
CA LYS A 204 4.91 18.54 3.64
C LYS A 204 4.36 17.32 4.38
N ASP A 205 3.71 16.42 3.67
CA ASP A 205 3.27 15.15 4.22
C ASP A 205 4.46 14.28 4.67
N ALA A 206 4.26 13.52 5.75
CA ALA A 206 5.26 12.59 6.24
C ALA A 206 5.53 11.49 5.23
N GLN A 207 6.79 11.25 4.94
CA GLN A 207 7.23 10.15 4.08
C GLN A 207 7.77 8.99 4.92
N TRP A 208 7.47 7.78 4.51
CA TRP A 208 7.86 6.54 5.18
C TRP A 208 8.88 5.77 4.35
N PRO A 209 10.17 6.21 4.31
CA PRO A 209 11.20 5.57 3.53
C PRO A 209 11.46 4.14 4.01
N TYR A 210 11.79 3.28 3.06
CA TYR A 210 12.11 1.89 3.30
C TYR A 210 13.12 1.38 2.27
N LYS A 211 13.72 0.25 2.60
CA LYS A 211 14.51 -0.54 1.66
C LYS A 211 14.12 -2.01 1.73
N ILE A 212 14.37 -2.71 0.63
CA ILE A 212 14.08 -4.13 0.46
C ILE A 212 15.29 -4.86 -0.12
N LYS A 213 15.41 -6.14 0.22
CA LYS A 213 16.32 -7.07 -0.45
C LYS A 213 15.54 -8.29 -0.90
N ILE A 214 15.73 -8.71 -2.14
CA ILE A 214 14.89 -9.69 -2.83
C ILE A 214 15.70 -10.96 -3.07
N THR A 215 15.11 -12.10 -2.78
CA THR A 215 15.65 -13.44 -3.08
C THR A 215 14.60 -14.24 -3.84
N GLY A 216 15.00 -14.96 -4.89
CA GLY A 216 14.09 -15.78 -5.71
C GLY A 216 13.29 -15.01 -6.76
N SER A 217 13.49 -13.71 -6.88
CA SER A 217 12.94 -12.82 -7.90
C SER A 217 13.87 -11.61 -8.09
N PHE A 218 13.50 -10.68 -8.99
CA PHE A 218 14.20 -9.41 -9.20
C PHE A 218 13.20 -8.29 -9.54
N LEU A 219 13.63 -7.05 -9.33
CA LEU A 219 12.85 -5.88 -9.71
C LEU A 219 12.66 -5.82 -11.23
N LEU A 220 11.44 -5.60 -11.64
CA LEU A 220 11.15 -5.18 -13.01
C LEU A 220 11.33 -3.66 -13.07
N THR A 221 12.43 -3.21 -13.65
CA THR A 221 12.59 -1.79 -13.97
C THR A 221 11.71 -1.45 -15.16
N SER A 222 10.96 -0.35 -15.11
CA SER A 222 10.31 0.19 -16.29
C SER A 222 11.38 0.32 -17.37
N ALA A 223 11.19 -0.32 -18.52
CA ALA A 223 12.00 -0.01 -19.69
C ALA A 223 11.82 1.50 -19.95
N ASN A 224 12.95 2.24 -19.93
CA ASN A 224 12.98 3.64 -20.34
C ASN A 224 12.51 3.79 -21.79
#